data_987c60b089a91b99a3e3dd93b244a473
#
_entry.id   987c60b089a91b99a3e3dd93b244a473
#
_cell.length_a   1.000
_cell.length_b   1.000
_cell.length_c   1.000
_cell.angle_alpha   90.00
_cell.angle_beta   90.00
_cell.angle_gamma   90.00
#
_symmetry.space_group_name_H-M   'P 1'
#
loop_
_entity.id
_entity.type
_entity.pdbx_description
1 polymer ?
#
loop_
_entity_poly.entity_id
_entity_poly.type
_entity_poly.pdbx_seq_one_letter_code
_entity_poly.pdbx_strand_id
1 'polypeptide(L)'
;MKTYKYLLAIAFAALMASCSLKEDRVSVTDPENYFRNYAECQSVLNGCYMPMNSMYNATFFVVTECISDLMYLGGSNTQDAYLDFSPATPRYGATAWDQGYLGVSRCNYAVWGIENAPEGAITEEQKNQLLCEAKALRGFYYLYLTNMFGDIPFYFQPVLTMEDQDKISSLGRMPASETRDSVIVDLLEIAPLAPQTRTSDNKGARAGAALAYMVIAKCAMWNAAEDPAYWDTALDALAAIESIYKEFSQYDYEYNVLFRNKNTPESIFEIQHKYQQGGIEYYSNLAPRCIPTPMEIIDEKPYFDGVLIEEIGINANVNTVIRPNAYFVGHQSRGSRDIRAHVNMAWGYGGKDFKNATEKKPYLGPKFWCPDIQYNMDGNNYKVFRYADAILMKAECLHAKGDYANALEYVNKTRIRAGLGASLDETPETLLEEIRIERAKELFGEFQRKFDLVRWGVFSDLVKETTDYAPVRKAILPCHRYYPIPDSEVAKSKYILDNKEYEEYGF
;
A
#
# COMPACT_ATOMS: atom_id res chain seq x y z
N MET A 1 26.90 45.53 60.84
CA MET A 1 27.47 44.61 59.80
C MET A 1 27.19 43.13 60.05
N LYS A 2 27.02 42.63 61.24
CA LYS A 2 26.73 41.18 61.47
C LYS A 2 25.30 40.80 61.13
N THR A 3 24.31 41.66 61.34
CA THR A 3 22.86 41.36 61.02
C THR A 3 22.57 41.27 59.55
N TYR A 4 23.26 41.98 58.67
CA TYR A 4 23.08 41.92 57.20
C TYR A 4 23.55 40.60 56.57
N LYS A 5 24.57 39.98 57.18
CA LYS A 5 25.07 38.69 56.71
C LYS A 5 24.11 37.56 57.01
N TYR A 6 23.35 37.59 58.08
CA TYR A 6 22.32 36.56 58.39
C TYR A 6 21.09 36.77 57.57
N LEU A 7 20.68 38.01 57.23
CA LEU A 7 19.59 38.26 56.30
C LEU A 7 19.90 37.78 54.87
N LEU A 8 21.14 37.96 54.41
CA LEU A 8 21.58 37.43 53.09
C LEU A 8 21.67 35.92 53.09
N ALA A 9 22.10 35.31 54.18
CA ALA A 9 22.15 33.81 54.28
C ALA A 9 20.75 33.17 54.29
N ILE A 10 19.77 33.79 54.95
CA ILE A 10 18.38 33.35 55.00
C ILE A 10 17.72 33.56 53.63
N ALA A 11 17.98 34.68 52.94
CA ALA A 11 17.48 34.90 51.58
C ALA A 11 18.07 33.90 50.56
N PHE A 12 19.34 33.52 50.70
CA PHE A 12 19.99 32.52 49.87
C PHE A 12 19.48 31.10 50.16
N ALA A 13 19.20 30.75 51.42
CA ALA A 13 18.60 29.49 51.80
C ALA A 13 17.14 29.35 51.33
N ALA A 14 16.37 30.45 51.32
CA ALA A 14 15.02 30.50 50.79
C ALA A 14 14.98 30.37 49.24
N LEU A 15 16.01 30.86 48.52
CA LEU A 15 16.19 30.70 47.10
C LEU A 15 16.58 29.26 46.70
N MET A 16 17.30 28.55 47.57
CA MET A 16 17.68 27.16 47.33
C MET A 16 16.56 26.16 47.67
N ALA A 17 15.54 26.55 48.44
CA ALA A 17 14.38 25.71 48.76
C ALA A 17 13.26 25.81 47.69
N SER A 18 13.44 26.68 46.69
CA SER A 18 12.45 26.94 45.63
C SER A 18 12.61 26.07 44.37
N CYS A 19 13.51 25.08 44.35
CA CYS A 19 13.72 24.22 43.17
C CYS A 19 13.33 22.78 43.44
N SER A 20 12.08 22.54 43.81
CA SER A 20 11.37 21.31 43.43
C SER A 20 10.12 21.72 42.63
N LEU A 21 10.34 22.27 41.46
CA LEU A 21 9.33 22.27 40.42
C LEU A 21 9.10 20.82 40.00
N LYS A 22 8.27 20.11 40.74
CA LYS A 22 7.46 19.08 40.14
C LYS A 22 6.49 19.81 39.24
N GLU A 23 6.85 19.89 37.98
CA GLU A 23 5.94 20.28 36.93
C GLU A 23 4.87 19.22 36.90
N ASP A 24 3.72 19.46 37.52
CA ASP A 24 2.52 18.67 37.27
C ASP A 24 2.16 18.89 35.79
N ARG A 25 2.65 18.01 34.94
CA ARG A 25 2.33 18.00 33.50
C ARG A 25 0.88 17.61 33.33
N VAL A 26 -0.03 18.54 33.58
CA VAL A 26 -1.48 18.35 33.42
C VAL A 26 -1.88 18.13 31.96
N SER A 27 -0.98 18.42 31.00
CA SER A 27 -1.24 18.34 29.56
C SER A 27 -0.47 17.23 28.81
N VAL A 28 0.45 16.53 29.46
CA VAL A 28 1.18 15.40 28.86
C VAL A 28 0.84 14.15 29.66
N THR A 29 0.05 13.28 29.09
CA THR A 29 -0.25 11.96 29.69
C THR A 29 1.04 11.14 29.65
N ASP A 30 1.57 10.82 30.83
CA ASP A 30 2.72 9.91 30.95
C ASP A 30 2.37 8.58 30.25
N PRO A 31 3.26 7.98 29.46
CA PRO A 31 3.00 6.69 28.81
C PRO A 31 2.43 5.62 29.76
N GLU A 32 2.89 5.62 31.02
CA GLU A 32 2.41 4.71 32.07
C GLU A 32 0.95 4.98 32.51
N ASN A 33 0.40 6.15 32.19
CA ASN A 33 -0.97 6.56 32.52
C ASN A 33 -1.93 6.48 31.33
N TYR A 34 -1.52 5.88 30.24
CA TYR A 34 -2.34 5.62 29.04
C TYR A 34 -2.74 4.13 29.02
N PHE A 35 -3.56 3.72 28.09
CA PHE A 35 -4.06 2.33 27.95
C PHE A 35 -4.97 1.83 29.08
N ARG A 36 -5.64 2.74 29.81
CA ARG A 36 -6.49 2.41 30.96
C ARG A 36 -7.85 1.85 30.60
N ASN A 37 -8.21 1.89 29.34
CA ASN A 37 -9.45 1.35 28.81
C ASN A 37 -9.38 1.13 27.30
N TYR A 38 -10.40 0.43 26.77
CA TYR A 38 -10.46 0.11 25.35
C TYR A 38 -10.41 1.35 24.40
N ALA A 39 -11.05 2.46 24.78
CA ALA A 39 -11.08 3.65 23.96
C ALA A 39 -9.71 4.33 23.86
N GLU A 40 -8.92 4.33 24.94
CA GLU A 40 -7.55 4.82 24.94
C GLU A 40 -6.66 3.96 24.05
N CYS A 41 -6.75 2.63 24.13
CA CYS A 41 -6.04 1.69 23.25
C CYS A 41 -6.41 1.95 21.77
N GLN A 42 -7.70 2.11 21.45
CA GLN A 42 -8.14 2.43 20.10
C GLN A 42 -7.61 3.79 19.60
N SER A 43 -7.50 4.77 20.48
CA SER A 43 -6.96 6.09 20.14
C SER A 43 -5.49 6.01 19.69
N VAL A 44 -4.68 5.19 20.37
CA VAL A 44 -3.29 4.93 19.96
C VAL A 44 -3.25 4.24 18.59
N LEU A 45 -4.10 3.25 18.39
CA LEU A 45 -4.17 2.52 17.11
C LEU A 45 -4.55 3.44 15.93
N ASN A 46 -5.35 4.49 16.15
CA ASN A 46 -5.64 5.46 15.11
C ASN A 46 -4.35 6.13 14.59
N GLY A 47 -3.36 6.34 15.48
CA GLY A 47 -2.04 6.83 15.12
C GLY A 47 -1.27 5.90 14.18
N CYS A 48 -1.52 4.58 14.25
CA CYS A 48 -0.86 3.58 13.40
C CYS A 48 -1.30 3.66 11.92
N TYR A 49 -2.48 4.18 11.63
CA TYR A 49 -2.96 4.35 10.25
C TYR A 49 -2.43 5.61 9.57
N MET A 50 -2.04 6.63 10.33
CA MET A 50 -1.71 7.95 9.78
C MET A 50 -0.58 7.95 8.74
N PRO A 51 0.53 7.21 8.92
CA PRO A 51 1.63 7.23 7.94
C PRO A 51 1.21 6.74 6.55
N MET A 52 0.22 5.85 6.46
CA MET A 52 -0.24 5.30 5.19
C MET A 52 -0.80 6.36 4.23
N ASN A 53 -1.41 7.43 4.75
CA ASN A 53 -1.92 8.53 3.92
C ASN A 53 -0.81 9.27 3.17
N SER A 54 0.38 9.35 3.76
CA SER A 54 1.55 9.93 3.10
C SER A 54 2.28 8.95 2.19
N MET A 55 2.23 7.65 2.52
CA MET A 55 2.83 6.58 1.72
C MET A 55 2.05 6.34 0.42
N TYR A 56 0.72 6.17 0.52
CA TYR A 56 -0.15 5.92 -0.62
C TYR A 56 -0.59 7.25 -1.25
N ASN A 57 0.17 7.71 -2.21
CA ASN A 57 -0.07 8.94 -2.94
C ASN A 57 0.16 8.75 -4.45
N ALA A 58 -0.02 9.80 -5.22
CA ALA A 58 0.16 9.78 -6.67
C ALA A 58 1.58 9.34 -7.08
N THR A 59 2.60 9.69 -6.30
CA THR A 59 3.98 9.27 -6.59
C THR A 59 4.14 7.76 -6.39
N PHE A 60 3.57 7.21 -5.33
CA PHE A 60 3.58 5.76 -5.10
C PHE A 60 2.89 5.00 -6.24
N PHE A 61 1.76 5.52 -6.72
CA PHE A 61 1.11 4.93 -7.90
C PHE A 61 2.05 4.91 -9.10
N VAL A 62 2.74 6.01 -9.37
CA VAL A 62 3.67 6.08 -10.50
C VAL A 62 4.81 5.07 -10.35
N VAL A 63 5.41 4.94 -9.18
CA VAL A 63 6.56 4.05 -8.98
C VAL A 63 6.20 2.57 -8.91
N THR A 64 4.94 2.24 -8.67
CA THR A 64 4.44 0.84 -8.62
C THR A 64 3.75 0.41 -9.90
N GLU A 65 3.01 1.32 -10.55
CA GLU A 65 2.17 0.97 -11.69
C GLU A 65 2.72 1.51 -13.02
N CYS A 66 3.31 2.72 -13.02
CA CYS A 66 3.83 3.31 -14.26
C CYS A 66 5.25 2.86 -14.60
N ILE A 67 5.93 2.16 -13.69
CA ILE A 67 7.18 1.44 -13.96
C ILE A 67 6.85 -0.05 -13.98
N SER A 68 5.94 -0.44 -14.87
CA SER A 68 5.49 -1.82 -15.04
C SER A 68 5.12 -2.08 -16.50
N ASP A 69 4.67 -3.29 -16.79
CA ASP A 69 4.12 -3.67 -18.09
C ASP A 69 2.70 -3.11 -18.33
N LEU A 70 2.03 -2.58 -17.30
CA LEU A 70 0.63 -2.14 -17.40
C LEU A 70 0.47 -0.75 -17.97
N MET A 71 1.25 0.22 -17.49
CA MET A 71 1.08 1.61 -17.86
C MET A 71 2.39 2.40 -17.76
N TYR A 72 2.36 3.62 -18.28
CA TYR A 72 3.48 4.55 -18.23
C TYR A 72 3.01 5.96 -17.92
N LEU A 73 3.91 6.75 -17.33
CA LEU A 73 3.72 8.20 -17.17
C LEU A 73 4.36 8.90 -18.36
N GLY A 74 3.55 9.52 -19.24
CA GLY A 74 4.01 10.32 -20.37
C GLY A 74 4.05 11.81 -20.04
N GLY A 75 4.86 12.64 -20.76
CA GLY A 75 4.94 14.09 -20.55
C GLY A 75 6.33 14.57 -20.10
N SER A 76 6.73 15.78 -20.51
CA SER A 76 8.15 16.20 -20.51
C SER A 76 8.74 16.65 -19.16
N ASN A 77 7.93 16.89 -18.12
CA ASN A 77 8.44 17.61 -16.93
C ASN A 77 8.37 16.83 -15.60
N THR A 78 7.85 15.62 -15.60
CA THR A 78 7.62 14.85 -14.36
C THR A 78 8.41 13.56 -14.28
N GLN A 79 9.10 13.18 -15.33
CA GLN A 79 9.60 11.83 -15.57
C GLN A 79 10.94 11.56 -14.93
N ASP A 80 11.86 12.51 -15.03
CA ASP A 80 13.18 12.37 -14.41
C ASP A 80 13.09 12.25 -12.89
N ALA A 81 11.99 12.80 -12.34
CA ALA A 81 11.68 12.75 -10.93
C ALA A 81 11.32 11.36 -10.41
N TYR A 82 10.75 10.52 -11.23
CA TYR A 82 10.25 9.19 -10.85
C TYR A 82 11.17 8.07 -11.28
N LEU A 83 12.05 8.37 -12.24
CA LEU A 83 13.09 7.48 -12.72
C LEU A 83 14.44 7.70 -12.02
N ASP A 84 14.54 8.76 -11.22
CA ASP A 84 15.73 9.03 -10.44
C ASP A 84 15.74 8.12 -9.18
N PHE A 85 16.19 6.90 -9.40
CA PHE A 85 16.50 5.95 -8.35
C PHE A 85 17.86 6.22 -7.72
N SER A 86 18.39 7.44 -7.85
CA SER A 86 19.69 7.81 -7.28
C SER A 86 19.62 7.82 -5.75
N PRO A 87 20.57 7.23 -5.02
CA PRO A 87 20.64 7.31 -3.56
C PRO A 87 20.69 8.75 -3.03
N ALA A 88 21.29 9.66 -3.78
CA ALA A 88 21.40 11.07 -3.40
C ALA A 88 20.06 11.82 -3.42
N THR A 89 19.14 11.44 -4.30
CA THR A 89 17.85 12.11 -4.47
C THR A 89 16.71 11.13 -4.66
N PRO A 90 16.48 10.18 -3.74
CA PRO A 90 15.43 9.16 -3.87
C PRO A 90 14.06 9.76 -3.53
N ARG A 91 13.51 10.59 -4.40
CA ARG A 91 12.33 11.45 -4.14
C ARG A 91 11.20 10.77 -3.38
N TYR A 92 10.77 9.59 -3.84
CA TYR A 92 9.75 8.84 -3.12
C TYR A 92 10.35 7.93 -2.05
N GLY A 93 11.57 7.44 -2.26
CA GLY A 93 12.26 6.54 -1.34
C GLY A 93 12.39 7.13 0.07
N ALA A 94 12.71 8.43 0.21
CA ALA A 94 12.77 9.10 1.52
C ALA A 94 11.40 9.08 2.22
N THR A 95 10.32 9.43 1.51
CA THR A 95 8.95 9.37 2.08
C THR A 95 8.58 7.95 2.48
N ALA A 96 8.89 6.97 1.63
CA ALA A 96 8.61 5.56 1.88
C ALA A 96 9.33 5.05 3.13
N TRP A 97 10.60 5.41 3.29
CA TRP A 97 11.41 5.04 4.44
C TRP A 97 10.89 5.69 5.72
N ASP A 98 10.77 7.02 5.74
CA ASP A 98 10.35 7.77 6.92
C ASP A 98 8.96 7.34 7.40
N GLN A 99 7.99 7.26 6.50
CA GLN A 99 6.62 6.92 6.88
C GLN A 99 6.47 5.43 7.20
N GLY A 100 7.21 4.56 6.53
CA GLY A 100 7.24 3.14 6.84
C GLY A 100 7.73 2.88 8.27
N TYR A 101 8.88 3.46 8.64
CA TYR A 101 9.43 3.32 10.00
C TYR A 101 8.64 4.08 11.06
N LEU A 102 8.03 5.23 10.72
CA LEU A 102 7.08 5.90 11.62
C LEU A 102 5.89 4.98 11.93
N GLY A 103 5.39 4.26 10.92
CA GLY A 103 4.34 3.27 11.09
C GLY A 103 4.76 2.11 12.00
N VAL A 104 5.95 1.53 11.75
CA VAL A 104 6.53 0.48 12.62
C VAL A 104 6.65 0.95 14.06
N SER A 105 7.24 2.13 14.29
CA SER A 105 7.43 2.68 15.63
C SER A 105 6.11 2.86 16.39
N ARG A 106 5.08 3.41 15.71
CA ARG A 106 3.75 3.58 16.31
C ARG A 106 3.07 2.26 16.64
N CYS A 107 3.19 1.27 15.75
CA CYS A 107 2.64 -0.07 15.99
C CYS A 107 3.37 -0.77 17.14
N ASN A 108 4.71 -0.66 17.23
CA ASN A 108 5.47 -1.23 18.35
C ASN A 108 5.06 -0.61 19.69
N TYR A 109 4.86 0.72 19.73
CA TYR A 109 4.33 1.40 20.91
C TYR A 109 2.91 0.93 21.27
N ALA A 110 2.04 0.77 20.26
CA ALA A 110 0.68 0.28 20.49
C ALA A 110 0.67 -1.15 21.04
N VAL A 111 1.48 -2.06 20.44
CA VAL A 111 1.61 -3.44 20.93
C VAL A 111 2.08 -3.46 22.37
N TRP A 112 3.19 -2.76 22.67
CA TRP A 112 3.72 -2.67 24.02
C TRP A 112 2.68 -2.15 25.02
N GLY A 113 1.97 -1.08 24.69
CA GLY A 113 0.99 -0.49 25.60
C GLY A 113 -0.23 -1.36 25.83
N ILE A 114 -0.71 -2.09 24.81
CA ILE A 114 -1.84 -3.01 24.93
C ILE A 114 -1.43 -4.23 25.79
N GLU A 115 -0.21 -4.76 25.58
CA GLU A 115 0.32 -5.89 26.35
C GLU A 115 0.49 -5.54 27.83
N ASN A 116 0.88 -4.30 28.15
CA ASN A 116 1.10 -3.78 29.49
C ASN A 116 -0.10 -2.97 30.05
N ALA A 117 -1.28 -3.08 29.43
CA ALA A 117 -2.47 -2.41 29.92
C ALA A 117 -2.80 -2.88 31.34
N PRO A 118 -3.23 -1.97 32.25
CA PRO A 118 -3.56 -2.34 33.63
C PRO A 118 -4.59 -3.47 33.71
N GLU A 119 -4.49 -4.30 34.73
CA GLU A 119 -5.43 -5.41 34.97
C GLU A 119 -6.87 -4.89 35.01
N GLY A 120 -7.74 -5.50 34.23
CA GLY A 120 -9.15 -5.10 34.11
C GLY A 120 -9.43 -3.90 33.20
N ALA A 121 -8.40 -3.28 32.59
CA ALA A 121 -8.56 -2.17 31.64
C ALA A 121 -9.29 -2.59 30.36
N ILE A 122 -9.01 -3.79 29.88
CA ILE A 122 -9.62 -4.41 28.70
C ILE A 122 -9.85 -5.91 28.96
N THR A 123 -10.84 -6.48 28.27
CA THR A 123 -11.06 -7.94 28.32
C THR A 123 -10.03 -8.67 27.45
N GLU A 124 -9.86 -9.97 27.64
CA GLU A 124 -8.94 -10.78 26.81
C GLU A 124 -9.35 -10.76 25.33
N GLU A 125 -10.64 -10.83 25.02
CA GLU A 125 -11.16 -10.71 23.66
C GLU A 125 -10.80 -9.35 23.04
N GLN A 126 -10.99 -8.26 23.79
CA GLN A 126 -10.60 -6.92 23.37
C GLN A 126 -9.09 -6.81 23.16
N LYS A 127 -8.30 -7.42 24.04
CA LYS A 127 -6.84 -7.45 23.94
C LYS A 127 -6.41 -8.15 22.64
N ASN A 128 -6.94 -9.33 22.36
CA ASN A 128 -6.63 -10.09 21.16
C ASN A 128 -7.03 -9.33 19.90
N GLN A 129 -8.18 -8.67 19.88
CA GLN A 129 -8.62 -7.83 18.78
C GLN A 129 -7.65 -6.66 18.53
N LEU A 130 -7.28 -5.91 19.58
CA LEU A 130 -6.42 -4.74 19.49
C LEU A 130 -4.97 -5.14 19.10
N LEU A 131 -4.45 -6.23 19.66
CA LEU A 131 -3.13 -6.76 19.30
C LEU A 131 -3.09 -7.24 17.84
N CYS A 132 -4.12 -7.94 17.38
CA CYS A 132 -4.20 -8.37 15.99
C CYS A 132 -4.20 -7.16 15.05
N GLU A 133 -4.96 -6.13 15.37
CA GLU A 133 -4.97 -4.89 14.58
C GLU A 133 -3.58 -4.23 14.56
N ALA A 134 -2.94 -4.03 15.72
CA ALA A 134 -1.62 -3.41 15.82
C ALA A 134 -0.54 -4.21 15.08
N LYS A 135 -0.52 -5.53 15.27
CA LYS A 135 0.46 -6.43 14.66
C LYS A 135 0.22 -6.58 13.15
N ALA A 136 -1.04 -6.62 12.68
CA ALA A 136 -1.36 -6.64 11.26
C ALA A 136 -0.90 -5.37 10.53
N LEU A 137 -1.10 -4.19 11.14
CA LEU A 137 -0.59 -2.93 10.61
C LEU A 137 0.94 -2.88 10.63
N ARG A 138 1.59 -3.37 11.71
CA ARG A 138 3.05 -3.51 11.79
C ARG A 138 3.60 -4.40 10.68
N GLY A 139 3.01 -5.56 10.50
CA GLY A 139 3.37 -6.50 9.44
C GLY A 139 3.16 -5.91 8.04
N PHE A 140 2.09 -5.13 7.84
CA PHE A 140 1.88 -4.39 6.60
C PHE A 140 2.99 -3.39 6.32
N TYR A 141 3.47 -2.63 7.33
CA TYR A 141 4.59 -1.70 7.15
C TYR A 141 5.89 -2.44 6.82
N TYR A 142 6.18 -3.57 7.46
CA TYR A 142 7.37 -4.37 7.13
C TYR A 142 7.27 -5.01 5.74
N LEU A 143 6.11 -5.52 5.34
CA LEU A 143 5.88 -5.99 3.97
C LEU A 143 6.14 -4.86 2.96
N TYR A 144 5.63 -3.66 3.23
CA TYR A 144 5.86 -2.49 2.39
C TYR A 144 7.35 -2.12 2.32
N LEU A 145 8.04 -2.01 3.45
CA LEU A 145 9.45 -1.66 3.53
C LEU A 145 10.33 -2.70 2.81
N THR A 146 10.09 -4.00 3.02
CA THR A 146 10.84 -5.06 2.34
C THR A 146 10.57 -5.10 0.84
N ASN A 147 9.36 -4.76 0.40
CA ASN A 147 9.03 -4.67 -1.02
C ASN A 147 9.67 -3.45 -1.69
N MET A 148 9.89 -2.36 -0.93
CA MET A 148 10.50 -1.13 -1.45
C MET A 148 12.02 -1.17 -1.42
N PHE A 149 12.64 -1.74 -0.37
CA PHE A 149 14.07 -1.59 -0.11
C PHE A 149 14.84 -2.93 -0.03
N GLY A 150 14.16 -4.07 -0.09
CA GLY A 150 14.79 -5.37 0.15
C GLY A 150 15.16 -5.54 1.62
N ASP A 151 16.45 -5.77 1.90
CA ASP A 151 16.96 -5.91 3.27
C ASP A 151 16.88 -4.59 4.02
N ILE A 152 16.41 -4.63 5.28
CA ILE A 152 16.11 -3.43 6.07
C ILE A 152 16.45 -3.65 7.56
N PRO A 153 16.67 -2.59 8.35
CA PRO A 153 16.68 -2.69 9.81
C PRO A 153 15.35 -3.22 10.36
N PHE A 154 15.43 -4.21 11.23
CA PHE A 154 14.25 -4.87 11.80
C PHE A 154 14.25 -4.81 13.33
N TYR A 155 13.10 -4.44 13.93
CA TYR A 155 12.91 -4.42 15.38
C TYR A 155 11.42 -4.45 15.75
N PHE A 156 11.09 -5.10 16.85
CA PHE A 156 9.75 -5.12 17.45
C PHE A 156 9.66 -4.33 18.77
N GLN A 157 10.78 -3.87 19.29
CA GLN A 157 10.83 -3.14 20.56
C GLN A 157 10.24 -1.73 20.39
N PRO A 158 9.48 -1.22 21.37
CA PRO A 158 9.07 0.17 21.38
C PRO A 158 10.28 1.07 21.65
N VAL A 159 10.25 2.28 21.16
CA VAL A 159 11.23 3.34 21.47
C VAL A 159 10.67 4.16 22.62
N LEU A 160 11.10 3.90 23.83
CA LEU A 160 10.64 4.60 25.04
C LEU A 160 11.71 5.53 25.62
N THR A 161 12.98 5.26 25.33
CA THR A 161 14.13 5.98 25.87
C THR A 161 15.11 6.36 24.77
N MET A 162 16.06 7.26 25.10
CA MET A 162 17.18 7.57 24.20
C MET A 162 18.08 6.36 23.97
N GLU A 163 18.22 5.48 24.97
CA GLU A 163 18.99 4.24 24.82
C GLU A 163 18.35 3.29 23.80
N ASP A 164 17.02 3.19 23.79
CA ASP A 164 16.30 2.40 22.77
C ASP A 164 16.52 2.99 21.38
N GLN A 165 16.46 4.33 21.26
CA GLN A 165 16.74 5.04 20.02
C GLN A 165 18.16 4.75 19.51
N ASP A 166 19.17 4.80 20.39
CA ASP A 166 20.56 4.52 20.04
C ASP A 166 20.76 3.07 19.58
N LYS A 167 20.13 2.11 20.25
CA LYS A 167 20.14 0.69 19.85
C LYS A 167 19.57 0.48 18.45
N ILE A 168 18.40 1.07 18.19
CA ILE A 168 17.74 0.92 16.88
C ILE A 168 18.54 1.61 15.78
N SER A 169 19.10 2.80 16.05
CA SER A 169 19.94 3.52 15.08
C SER A 169 21.23 2.79 14.70
N SER A 170 21.63 1.79 15.49
CA SER A 170 22.81 0.97 15.25
C SER A 170 22.52 -0.35 14.53
N LEU A 171 21.27 -0.62 14.15
CA LEU A 171 20.90 -1.85 13.45
C LEU A 171 21.39 -1.80 12.00
N GLY A 172 21.97 -2.92 11.56
CA GLY A 172 22.24 -3.18 10.15
C GLY A 172 21.00 -3.67 9.40
N ARG A 173 21.17 -3.94 8.12
CA ARG A 173 20.12 -4.52 7.26
C ARG A 173 19.95 -6.02 7.60
N MET A 174 18.77 -6.42 7.98
CA MET A 174 18.36 -7.81 8.10
C MET A 174 17.86 -8.30 6.74
N PRO A 175 18.18 -9.53 6.32
CA PRO A 175 17.64 -10.10 5.09
C PRO A 175 16.11 -9.97 5.02
N ALA A 176 15.61 -9.61 3.85
CA ALA A 176 14.17 -9.40 3.67
C ALA A 176 13.36 -10.67 3.94
N SER A 177 13.91 -11.85 3.63
CA SER A 177 13.28 -13.14 3.94
C SER A 177 13.15 -13.38 5.44
N GLU A 178 14.19 -13.07 6.24
CA GLU A 178 14.15 -13.19 7.70
C GLU A 178 13.19 -12.18 8.34
N THR A 179 13.16 -10.95 7.79
CA THR A 179 12.18 -9.93 8.23
C THR A 179 10.75 -10.42 8.00
N ARG A 180 10.47 -10.97 6.80
CA ARG A 180 9.14 -11.49 6.47
C ARG A 180 8.78 -12.72 7.30
N ASP A 181 9.75 -13.60 7.59
CA ASP A 181 9.54 -14.74 8.46
C ASP A 181 9.16 -14.30 9.88
N SER A 182 9.87 -13.33 10.43
CA SER A 182 9.54 -12.75 11.75
C SER A 182 8.12 -12.14 11.79
N VAL A 183 7.69 -11.52 10.71
CA VAL A 183 6.31 -11.00 10.56
C VAL A 183 5.29 -12.13 10.48
N ILE A 184 5.58 -13.19 9.74
CA ILE A 184 4.71 -14.38 9.64
C ILE A 184 4.50 -15.00 11.02
N VAL A 185 5.59 -15.26 11.77
CA VAL A 185 5.53 -15.84 13.11
C VAL A 185 4.69 -14.98 14.04
N ASP A 186 4.95 -13.67 14.10
CA ASP A 186 4.22 -12.72 14.96
C ASP A 186 2.71 -12.69 14.66
N LEU A 187 2.33 -12.81 13.39
CA LEU A 187 0.93 -12.78 12.97
C LEU A 187 0.21 -14.13 13.15
N LEU A 188 0.91 -15.24 12.96
CA LEU A 188 0.34 -16.59 13.19
C LEU A 188 -0.06 -16.81 14.64
N GLU A 189 0.62 -16.16 15.60
CA GLU A 189 0.29 -16.25 17.02
C GLU A 189 -1.03 -15.54 17.35
N ILE A 190 -1.37 -14.43 16.68
CA ILE A 190 -2.49 -13.58 17.08
C ILE A 190 -3.70 -13.65 16.16
N ALA A 191 -3.51 -13.88 14.86
CA ALA A 191 -4.60 -13.87 13.89
C ALA A 191 -5.72 -14.88 14.21
N PRO A 192 -5.44 -16.12 14.67
CA PRO A 192 -6.48 -17.08 15.04
C PRO A 192 -7.29 -16.69 16.29
N LEU A 193 -6.72 -15.84 17.17
CA LEU A 193 -7.34 -15.42 18.42
C LEU A 193 -8.25 -14.21 18.27
N ALA A 194 -8.13 -13.50 17.16
CA ALA A 194 -8.93 -12.32 16.86
C ALA A 194 -10.27 -12.70 16.20
N PRO A 195 -11.27 -11.79 16.20
CA PRO A 195 -12.52 -12.00 15.49
C PRO A 195 -12.31 -12.30 14.01
N GLN A 196 -12.85 -13.43 13.54
CA GLN A 196 -12.74 -13.89 12.15
C GLN A 196 -13.83 -13.23 11.29
N THR A 197 -13.72 -11.92 11.08
CA THR A 197 -14.72 -11.09 10.40
C THR A 197 -14.10 -10.34 9.21
N ARG A 198 -14.93 -10.04 8.20
CA ARG A 198 -14.52 -9.18 7.10
C ARG A 198 -14.22 -7.78 7.61
N THR A 199 -13.27 -7.09 7.00
CA THR A 199 -12.93 -5.72 7.37
C THR A 199 -14.13 -4.77 7.24
N SER A 200 -14.99 -4.97 6.24
CA SER A 200 -16.22 -4.19 6.06
C SER A 200 -17.21 -4.34 7.22
N ASP A 201 -17.20 -5.46 7.94
CA ASP A 201 -18.08 -5.73 9.06
C ASP A 201 -17.53 -5.17 10.38
N ASN A 202 -16.25 -4.79 10.41
CA ASN A 202 -15.64 -4.15 11.56
C ASN A 202 -16.09 -2.67 11.66
N LYS A 203 -16.46 -2.22 12.85
CA LYS A 203 -16.81 -0.83 13.08
C LYS A 203 -15.68 0.10 12.65
N GLY A 204 -15.94 0.99 11.69
CA GLY A 204 -14.95 1.90 11.13
C GLY A 204 -13.99 1.25 10.14
N ALA A 205 -14.31 0.05 9.63
CA ALA A 205 -13.49 -0.71 8.69
C ALA A 205 -12.04 -0.89 9.15
N ARG A 206 -11.87 -1.20 10.43
CA ARG A 206 -10.55 -1.38 11.05
C ARG A 206 -9.90 -2.70 10.61
N ALA A 207 -8.60 -2.71 10.53
CA ALA A 207 -7.82 -3.91 10.28
C ALA A 207 -8.08 -5.00 11.36
N GLY A 208 -7.88 -6.25 10.99
CA GLY A 208 -8.09 -7.41 11.87
C GLY A 208 -7.52 -8.67 11.23
N ALA A 209 -8.08 -9.84 11.57
CA ALA A 209 -7.59 -11.15 11.13
C ALA A 209 -7.44 -11.24 9.60
N ALA A 210 -8.37 -10.67 8.82
CA ALA A 210 -8.30 -10.69 7.36
C ALA A 210 -7.03 -10.00 6.81
N LEU A 211 -6.64 -8.84 7.37
CA LEU A 211 -5.39 -8.18 7.00
C LEU A 211 -4.18 -9.00 7.48
N ALA A 212 -4.22 -9.54 8.69
CA ALA A 212 -3.13 -10.37 9.21
C ALA A 212 -2.84 -11.56 8.29
N TYR A 213 -3.87 -12.33 7.92
CA TYR A 213 -3.71 -13.45 6.99
C TYR A 213 -3.25 -13.00 5.60
N MET A 214 -3.71 -11.85 5.12
CA MET A 214 -3.26 -11.32 3.82
C MET A 214 -1.77 -10.96 3.85
N VAL A 215 -1.28 -10.36 4.93
CA VAL A 215 0.15 -10.06 5.12
C VAL A 215 0.96 -11.34 5.23
N ILE A 216 0.50 -12.35 6.00
CA ILE A 216 1.14 -13.68 6.09
C ILE A 216 1.28 -14.27 4.68
N ALA A 217 0.19 -14.34 3.91
CA ALA A 217 0.20 -14.93 2.58
C ALA A 217 1.17 -14.21 1.64
N LYS A 218 1.17 -12.87 1.63
CA LYS A 218 2.09 -12.09 0.81
C LYS A 218 3.55 -12.28 1.22
N CYS A 219 3.87 -12.24 2.51
CA CYS A 219 5.23 -12.50 3.02
C CYS A 219 5.69 -13.91 2.64
N ALA A 220 4.84 -14.92 2.83
CA ALA A 220 5.15 -16.30 2.51
C ALA A 220 5.39 -16.49 1.00
N MET A 221 4.56 -15.90 0.11
CA MET A 221 4.78 -15.97 -1.34
C MET A 221 6.10 -15.33 -1.79
N TRP A 222 6.58 -14.30 -1.09
CA TRP A 222 7.91 -13.74 -1.35
C TRP A 222 9.02 -14.70 -0.92
N ASN A 223 8.90 -15.31 0.25
CA ASN A 223 9.91 -16.23 0.78
C ASN A 223 9.92 -17.58 0.03
N ALA A 224 8.81 -17.94 -0.61
CA ALA A 224 8.69 -19.18 -1.37
C ALA A 224 9.63 -19.26 -2.59
N ALA A 225 10.20 -18.13 -3.03
CA ALA A 225 11.25 -18.11 -4.05
C ALA A 225 12.57 -18.73 -3.55
N GLU A 226 12.84 -18.64 -2.24
CA GLU A 226 14.04 -19.17 -1.58
C GLU A 226 13.76 -20.54 -0.92
N ASP A 227 12.59 -20.69 -0.30
CA ASP A 227 12.14 -21.93 0.35
C ASP A 227 10.70 -22.27 -0.07
N PRO A 228 10.50 -23.31 -0.91
CA PRO A 228 9.19 -23.74 -1.36
C PRO A 228 8.21 -24.16 -0.28
N ALA A 229 8.65 -24.41 0.97
CA ALA A 229 7.75 -24.72 2.08
C ALA A 229 6.80 -23.57 2.40
N TYR A 230 7.19 -22.33 2.10
CA TYR A 230 6.33 -21.15 2.31
C TYR A 230 5.08 -21.13 1.42
N TRP A 231 5.02 -21.92 0.34
CA TRP A 231 3.76 -22.08 -0.41
C TRP A 231 2.65 -22.68 0.44
N ASP A 232 2.95 -23.61 1.35
CA ASP A 232 1.97 -24.17 2.28
C ASP A 232 1.50 -23.13 3.29
N THR A 233 2.42 -22.35 3.86
CA THR A 233 2.09 -21.21 4.75
C THR A 233 1.17 -20.20 4.05
N ALA A 234 1.44 -19.89 2.79
CA ALA A 234 0.59 -18.99 2.01
C ALA A 234 -0.81 -19.60 1.78
N LEU A 235 -0.89 -20.88 1.43
CA LEU A 235 -2.17 -21.57 1.21
C LEU A 235 -3.01 -21.63 2.48
N ASP A 236 -2.43 -21.90 3.64
CA ASP A 236 -3.12 -21.91 4.93
C ASP A 236 -3.71 -20.53 5.27
N ALA A 237 -2.92 -19.47 5.09
CA ALA A 237 -3.40 -18.11 5.32
C ALA A 237 -4.52 -17.72 4.33
N LEU A 238 -4.40 -18.11 3.05
CA LEU A 238 -5.44 -17.88 2.04
C LEU A 238 -6.71 -18.70 2.31
N ALA A 239 -6.59 -19.91 2.86
CA ALA A 239 -7.74 -20.72 3.31
C ALA A 239 -8.46 -20.04 4.50
N ALA A 240 -7.72 -19.42 5.43
CA ALA A 240 -8.31 -18.63 6.50
C ALA A 240 -9.09 -17.42 5.97
N ILE A 241 -8.53 -16.68 4.99
CA ILE A 241 -9.25 -15.60 4.31
C ILE A 241 -10.52 -16.12 3.65
N GLU A 242 -10.44 -17.24 2.93
CA GLU A 242 -11.60 -17.85 2.27
C GLU A 242 -12.68 -18.26 3.28
N SER A 243 -12.31 -18.73 4.47
CA SER A 243 -13.25 -19.03 5.53
C SER A 243 -14.00 -17.81 6.05
N ILE A 244 -13.37 -16.62 6.02
CA ILE A 244 -13.96 -15.33 6.41
C ILE A 244 -14.86 -14.79 5.30
N TYR A 245 -14.37 -14.76 4.05
CA TYR A 245 -15.04 -14.13 2.91
C TYR A 245 -16.04 -15.07 2.20
N LYS A 246 -15.94 -16.38 2.41
CA LYS A 246 -16.80 -17.42 1.80
C LYS A 246 -16.64 -17.49 0.26
N GLU A 247 -17.70 -17.92 -0.41
CA GLU A 247 -17.69 -18.13 -1.85
C GLU A 247 -17.52 -16.81 -2.62
N PHE A 248 -16.62 -16.80 -3.59
CA PHE A 248 -16.32 -15.61 -4.39
C PHE A 248 -17.51 -15.16 -5.25
N SER A 249 -18.37 -16.08 -5.69
CA SER A 249 -19.58 -15.80 -6.45
C SER A 249 -20.59 -14.87 -5.75
N GLN A 250 -20.50 -14.71 -4.41
CA GLN A 250 -21.32 -13.74 -3.66
C GLN A 250 -20.97 -12.28 -3.99
N TYR A 251 -19.82 -12.05 -4.63
CA TYR A 251 -19.35 -10.73 -5.01
C TYR A 251 -19.59 -10.44 -6.49
N ASP A 252 -20.62 -11.07 -7.07
CA ASP A 252 -21.07 -10.83 -8.43
C ASP A 252 -21.89 -9.54 -8.52
N TYR A 253 -21.17 -8.42 -8.59
CA TYR A 253 -21.72 -7.10 -8.82
C TYR A 253 -20.93 -6.37 -9.89
N GLU A 254 -21.49 -5.27 -10.40
CA GLU A 254 -20.79 -4.48 -11.43
C GLU A 254 -19.40 -4.10 -10.98
N TYR A 255 -18.38 -4.48 -11.75
CA TYR A 255 -16.96 -4.31 -11.40
C TYR A 255 -16.60 -2.83 -11.09
N ASN A 256 -17.23 -1.85 -11.76
CA ASN A 256 -16.99 -0.43 -11.50
C ASN A 256 -17.51 0.04 -10.12
N VAL A 257 -18.51 -0.63 -9.57
CA VAL A 257 -19.09 -0.31 -8.24
C VAL A 257 -18.06 -0.51 -7.13
N LEU A 258 -17.16 -1.48 -7.28
CA LEU A 258 -16.06 -1.73 -6.35
C LEU A 258 -15.21 -0.47 -6.08
N PHE A 259 -14.93 0.31 -7.12
CA PHE A 259 -14.00 1.42 -7.06
C PHE A 259 -14.67 2.76 -6.73
N ARG A 260 -15.99 2.79 -6.71
CA ARG A 260 -16.79 3.97 -6.33
C ARG A 260 -17.29 3.91 -4.91
N ASN A 261 -17.41 2.72 -4.34
CA ASN A 261 -17.86 2.49 -2.98
C ASN A 261 -16.67 2.20 -2.06
N LYS A 262 -16.74 2.74 -0.85
CA LYS A 262 -15.77 2.48 0.21
C LYS A 262 -16.14 1.23 0.99
N ASN A 263 -15.13 0.52 1.45
CA ASN A 263 -15.30 -0.59 2.39
C ASN A 263 -16.35 -1.61 1.92
N THR A 264 -16.23 -1.99 0.64
CA THR A 264 -17.13 -3.00 0.06
C THR A 264 -16.93 -4.35 0.77
N PRO A 265 -17.92 -5.27 0.70
CA PRO A 265 -17.79 -6.60 1.29
C PRO A 265 -16.57 -7.41 0.80
N GLU A 266 -16.01 -7.08 -0.36
CA GLU A 266 -14.78 -7.68 -0.91
C GLU A 266 -13.50 -7.08 -0.33
N SER A 267 -13.58 -5.92 0.35
CA SER A 267 -12.42 -5.21 0.85
C SER A 267 -11.74 -5.97 1.99
N ILE A 268 -10.42 -6.21 1.87
CA ILE A 268 -9.57 -6.71 2.94
C ILE A 268 -8.88 -5.54 3.64
N PHE A 269 -8.39 -4.56 2.87
CA PHE A 269 -7.79 -3.37 3.44
C PHE A 269 -7.92 -2.18 2.50
N GLU A 270 -8.37 -1.05 3.05
CA GLU A 270 -8.46 0.23 2.36
C GLU A 270 -7.86 1.35 3.21
N ILE A 271 -7.16 2.27 2.58
CA ILE A 271 -6.73 3.49 3.23
C ILE A 271 -7.91 4.46 3.19
N GLN A 272 -8.37 4.83 4.39
CA GLN A 272 -9.56 5.64 4.57
C GLN A 272 -9.26 7.11 4.28
N HIS A 273 -10.04 7.70 3.38
CA HIS A 273 -9.97 9.11 3.04
C HIS A 273 -11.32 9.78 3.25
N LYS A 274 -11.32 11.08 3.48
CA LYS A 274 -12.51 11.90 3.52
C LYS A 274 -12.20 13.29 3.02
N TYR A 275 -12.96 13.75 2.03
CA TYR A 275 -12.78 15.08 1.48
C TYR A 275 -13.03 16.15 2.53
N GLN A 276 -12.15 17.15 2.63
CA GLN A 276 -12.24 18.30 3.53
C GLN A 276 -12.37 18.00 5.04
N GLN A 277 -11.92 16.84 5.49
CA GLN A 277 -11.88 16.56 6.93
C GLN A 277 -10.46 16.21 7.40
N GLY A 278 -9.89 17.09 8.17
CA GLY A 278 -8.64 16.85 8.89
C GLY A 278 -7.39 16.71 8.04
N GLY A 279 -7.39 17.23 6.82
CA GLY A 279 -6.22 17.14 5.91
C GLY A 279 -5.95 15.73 5.39
N ILE A 280 -6.91 14.83 5.51
CA ILE A 280 -6.86 13.49 4.95
C ILE A 280 -7.50 13.54 3.56
N GLU A 281 -6.77 14.17 2.65
CA GLU A 281 -7.16 14.25 1.25
C GLU A 281 -6.08 13.57 0.44
N TYR A 282 -6.46 12.69 -0.48
CA TYR A 282 -5.48 12.17 -1.39
C TYR A 282 -5.61 12.78 -2.77
N TYR A 283 -4.47 12.90 -3.37
CA TYR A 283 -4.30 13.54 -4.63
C TYR A 283 -4.56 12.54 -5.76
N SER A 284 -5.73 12.60 -6.38
CA SER A 284 -6.03 11.72 -7.50
C SER A 284 -5.40 12.23 -8.80
N ASN A 285 -4.14 11.88 -9.04
CA ASN A 285 -3.53 12.01 -10.37
C ASN A 285 -3.98 10.89 -11.33
N LEU A 286 -4.85 9.99 -10.86
CA LEU A 286 -5.17 8.76 -11.57
C LEU A 286 -6.31 8.92 -12.56
N ALA A 287 -7.25 9.82 -12.29
CA ALA A 287 -8.33 10.09 -13.21
C ALA A 287 -7.80 10.72 -14.51
N PRO A 288 -8.44 10.48 -15.64
CA PRO A 288 -8.25 11.28 -16.82
C PRO A 288 -8.71 12.71 -16.47
N ARG A 289 -7.78 13.52 -15.98
CA ARG A 289 -8.08 14.86 -15.51
C ARG A 289 -8.28 15.79 -16.68
N CYS A 290 -9.37 16.52 -16.68
CA CYS A 290 -9.57 17.61 -17.61
C CYS A 290 -8.63 18.76 -17.27
N ILE A 291 -7.66 19.04 -18.11
CA ILE A 291 -6.83 20.23 -18.00
C ILE A 291 -7.64 21.42 -18.52
N PRO A 292 -7.67 22.55 -17.80
CA PRO A 292 -8.38 23.74 -18.29
C PRO A 292 -7.84 24.31 -19.60
N THR A 293 -6.66 23.86 -20.08
CA THR A 293 -6.03 24.42 -21.28
C THR A 293 -5.39 23.34 -22.13
N PRO A 294 -5.82 23.21 -23.39
CA PRO A 294 -7.01 23.82 -23.94
C PRO A 294 -8.23 22.90 -23.84
N MET A 295 -9.16 23.17 -22.93
CA MET A 295 -10.50 22.60 -23.05
C MET A 295 -11.17 23.23 -24.26
N GLU A 296 -11.83 22.43 -25.07
CA GLU A 296 -12.76 22.97 -26.07
C GLU A 296 -13.99 23.48 -25.30
N ILE A 297 -14.28 24.78 -25.44
CA ILE A 297 -15.55 25.34 -25.01
C ILE A 297 -16.44 25.42 -26.27
N ILE A 298 -17.51 24.64 -26.28
CA ILE A 298 -18.49 24.65 -27.37
C ILE A 298 -19.84 25.00 -26.74
N ASP A 299 -20.47 26.06 -27.22
CA ASP A 299 -21.74 26.58 -26.70
C ASP A 299 -21.72 26.77 -25.17
N GLU A 300 -20.68 27.42 -24.68
CA GLU A 300 -20.43 27.71 -23.25
C GLU A 300 -20.24 26.49 -22.35
N LYS A 301 -20.17 25.29 -22.91
CA LYS A 301 -19.98 24.04 -22.16
C LYS A 301 -18.55 23.52 -22.36
N PRO A 302 -17.91 22.98 -21.28
CA PRO A 302 -16.58 22.40 -21.35
C PRO A 302 -16.63 20.97 -21.89
N TYR A 303 -15.75 20.66 -22.83
CA TYR A 303 -15.55 19.33 -23.39
C TYR A 303 -14.14 18.84 -23.11
N PHE A 304 -14.02 17.55 -22.78
CA PHE A 304 -12.77 16.83 -22.74
C PHE A 304 -12.69 15.91 -23.97
N ASP A 305 -11.71 16.18 -24.81
CA ASP A 305 -11.39 15.38 -25.99
C ASP A 305 -12.64 15.02 -26.85
N GLY A 306 -13.56 15.97 -27.01
CA GLY A 306 -14.78 15.83 -27.77
C GLY A 306 -16.00 15.29 -27.01
N VAL A 307 -15.87 14.96 -25.74
CA VAL A 307 -16.97 14.51 -24.87
C VAL A 307 -17.28 15.57 -23.81
N LEU A 308 -18.57 15.83 -23.59
CA LEU A 308 -19.01 16.81 -22.60
C LEU A 308 -18.59 16.37 -21.18
N ILE A 309 -17.92 17.26 -20.44
CA ILE A 309 -17.37 16.94 -19.11
C ILE A 309 -18.46 16.53 -18.11
N GLU A 310 -19.62 17.18 -18.18
CA GLU A 310 -20.80 16.83 -17.38
C GLU A 310 -21.23 15.36 -17.54
N GLU A 311 -21.09 14.80 -18.76
CA GLU A 311 -21.43 13.41 -19.06
C GLU A 311 -20.42 12.44 -18.42
N ILE A 312 -19.15 12.84 -18.31
CA ILE A 312 -18.09 12.03 -17.68
C ILE A 312 -18.19 12.08 -16.15
N GLY A 313 -18.84 13.12 -15.61
CA GLY A 313 -19.03 13.31 -14.16
C GLY A 313 -17.75 13.73 -13.43
N ILE A 314 -16.82 14.39 -14.12
CA ILE A 314 -15.56 14.86 -13.56
C ILE A 314 -15.53 16.38 -13.57
N ASN A 315 -15.49 17.00 -12.40
CA ASN A 315 -15.49 18.46 -12.25
C ASN A 315 -14.10 19.10 -12.18
N ALA A 316 -13.02 18.36 -12.48
CA ALA A 316 -11.69 18.83 -12.15
C ALA A 316 -10.69 18.68 -13.30
N ASN A 317 -9.59 19.43 -13.17
CA ASN A 317 -8.41 19.34 -13.99
C ASN A 317 -7.89 17.93 -14.13
N VAL A 318 -7.88 17.38 -15.31
CA VAL A 318 -7.45 16.02 -15.57
C VAL A 318 -6.09 16.02 -16.22
N ASN A 319 -5.19 15.25 -15.69
CA ASN A 319 -3.86 15.04 -16.24
C ASN A 319 -3.83 13.71 -17.01
N THR A 320 -3.80 13.78 -18.33
CA THR A 320 -3.85 12.61 -19.22
C THR A 320 -2.48 12.00 -19.50
N VAL A 321 -1.50 12.27 -18.64
CA VAL A 321 -0.13 11.81 -18.87
C VAL A 321 0.07 10.33 -18.54
N ILE A 322 -0.79 9.73 -17.70
CA ILE A 322 -0.75 8.29 -17.43
C ILE A 322 -1.57 7.56 -18.48
N ARG A 323 -0.94 6.62 -19.15
CA ARG A 323 -1.54 5.82 -20.21
C ARG A 323 -1.22 4.33 -20.03
N PRO A 324 -2.15 3.42 -20.35
CA PRO A 324 -1.84 2.00 -20.46
C PRO A 324 -0.78 1.75 -21.54
N ASN A 325 0.11 0.81 -21.30
CA ASN A 325 1.06 0.32 -22.31
C ASN A 325 0.33 -0.48 -23.40
N ALA A 326 0.77 -0.36 -24.65
CA ALA A 326 0.18 -1.10 -25.77
C ALA A 326 0.24 -2.61 -25.57
N TYR A 327 1.22 -3.12 -24.84
CA TYR A 327 1.30 -4.52 -24.42
C TYR A 327 0.07 -4.92 -23.60
N PHE A 328 -0.26 -4.21 -22.55
CA PHE A 328 -1.42 -4.49 -21.71
C PHE A 328 -2.75 -4.33 -22.50
N VAL A 329 -2.86 -3.28 -23.33
CA VAL A 329 -4.02 -3.06 -24.20
C VAL A 329 -4.25 -4.26 -25.13
N GLY A 330 -3.19 -4.96 -25.56
CA GLY A 330 -3.28 -6.19 -26.34
C GLY A 330 -3.99 -7.33 -25.61
N HIS A 331 -3.83 -7.42 -24.28
CA HIS A 331 -4.49 -8.43 -23.43
C HIS A 331 -5.93 -8.05 -23.04
N GLN A 332 -6.29 -6.78 -23.14
CA GLN A 332 -7.61 -6.26 -22.74
C GLN A 332 -8.07 -5.18 -23.74
N SER A 333 -8.25 -5.59 -25.01
CA SER A 333 -8.60 -4.67 -26.10
C SER A 333 -10.01 -4.11 -25.98
N ARG A 334 -10.28 -3.02 -26.74
CA ARG A 334 -11.59 -2.34 -26.82
C ARG A 334 -12.74 -3.30 -27.20
N GLY A 335 -12.49 -4.27 -28.07
CA GLY A 335 -13.47 -5.26 -28.52
C GLY A 335 -13.61 -6.48 -27.61
N SER A 336 -12.89 -6.52 -26.49
CA SER A 336 -12.95 -7.63 -25.54
C SER A 336 -14.34 -7.79 -24.93
N ARG A 337 -14.73 -9.04 -24.66
CA ARG A 337 -15.92 -9.35 -23.84
C ARG A 337 -15.66 -9.13 -22.35
N ASP A 338 -14.40 -8.96 -21.95
CA ASP A 338 -14.00 -8.67 -20.57
C ASP A 338 -14.56 -7.32 -20.16
N ILE A 339 -15.52 -7.31 -19.23
CA ILE A 339 -16.16 -6.07 -18.77
C ILE A 339 -15.16 -5.10 -18.14
N ARG A 340 -14.03 -5.61 -17.62
CA ARG A 340 -12.97 -4.79 -17.01
C ARG A 340 -12.25 -3.92 -18.03
N ALA A 341 -12.27 -4.29 -19.34
CA ALA A 341 -11.61 -3.51 -20.38
C ALA A 341 -12.10 -2.05 -20.38
N HIS A 342 -13.42 -1.85 -20.30
CA HIS A 342 -14.05 -0.53 -20.30
C HIS A 342 -14.14 0.13 -18.91
N VAL A 343 -13.67 -0.55 -17.87
CA VAL A 343 -13.54 0.00 -16.52
C VAL A 343 -12.10 0.42 -16.24
N ASN A 344 -11.13 -0.40 -16.66
CA ASN A 344 -9.71 -0.10 -16.54
C ASN A 344 -9.25 0.98 -17.53
N MET A 345 -9.82 0.96 -18.74
CA MET A 345 -9.43 1.81 -19.86
C MET A 345 -10.64 2.46 -20.51
N ALA A 346 -10.42 3.61 -21.18
CA ALA A 346 -11.46 4.34 -21.87
C ALA A 346 -11.00 4.82 -23.26
N TRP A 347 -11.75 4.42 -24.27
CA TRP A 347 -11.63 4.92 -25.65
C TRP A 347 -12.61 6.03 -25.96
N GLY A 348 -13.60 6.22 -25.12
CA GLY A 348 -14.67 7.19 -25.20
C GLY A 348 -15.60 7.12 -24.00
N TYR A 349 -16.68 7.87 -24.02
CA TYR A 349 -17.72 7.86 -23.00
C TYR A 349 -19.09 8.23 -23.58
N GLY A 350 -20.18 7.66 -23.05
CA GLY A 350 -21.55 7.98 -23.48
C GLY A 350 -21.80 7.70 -24.97
N GLY A 351 -21.14 6.69 -25.56
CA GLY A 351 -21.24 6.37 -26.98
C GLY A 351 -20.46 7.28 -27.92
N LYS A 352 -19.65 8.18 -27.40
CA LYS A 352 -18.77 9.09 -28.16
C LYS A 352 -17.30 8.70 -27.92
N ASP A 353 -16.53 8.63 -29.00
CA ASP A 353 -15.10 8.36 -28.94
C ASP A 353 -14.32 9.60 -28.54
N PHE A 354 -13.26 9.42 -27.73
CA PHE A 354 -12.27 10.45 -27.47
C PHE A 354 -11.42 10.68 -28.73
N LYS A 355 -11.20 11.93 -29.12
CA LYS A 355 -10.47 12.32 -30.35
C LYS A 355 -9.02 11.82 -30.36
N ASN A 356 -8.35 11.83 -29.20
CA ASN A 356 -6.94 11.46 -29.05
C ASN A 356 -6.74 10.07 -28.44
N ALA A 357 -7.80 9.31 -28.23
CA ALA A 357 -7.71 7.89 -27.93
C ALA A 357 -7.62 7.08 -29.24
N THR A 358 -6.75 6.08 -29.25
CA THR A 358 -6.65 5.12 -30.35
C THR A 358 -6.80 3.71 -29.81
N GLU A 359 -6.98 2.73 -30.68
CA GLU A 359 -7.09 1.31 -30.27
C GLU A 359 -5.97 0.88 -29.31
N LYS A 360 -4.74 1.35 -29.53
CA LYS A 360 -3.56 1.02 -28.73
C LYS A 360 -3.20 2.05 -27.65
N LYS A 361 -3.91 3.17 -27.57
CA LYS A 361 -3.62 4.26 -26.63
C LYS A 361 -4.90 4.83 -26.03
N PRO A 362 -5.65 4.03 -25.23
CA PRO A 362 -6.78 4.53 -24.47
C PRO A 362 -6.33 5.47 -23.33
N TYR A 363 -7.29 6.13 -22.71
CA TYR A 363 -7.11 6.76 -21.40
C TYR A 363 -7.32 5.75 -20.28
N LEU A 364 -6.96 6.11 -19.04
CA LEU A 364 -7.43 5.39 -17.87
C LEU A 364 -8.96 5.47 -17.78
N GLY A 365 -9.58 4.38 -17.39
CA GLY A 365 -11.03 4.24 -17.42
C GLY A 365 -11.75 4.64 -16.12
N PRO A 366 -13.07 4.38 -16.06
CA PRO A 366 -13.93 4.71 -14.93
C PRO A 366 -13.48 4.20 -13.57
N LYS A 367 -12.65 3.17 -13.51
CA LYS A 367 -11.99 2.71 -12.26
C LYS A 367 -11.31 3.84 -11.51
N PHE A 368 -10.75 4.80 -12.23
CA PHE A 368 -9.97 5.92 -11.72
C PHE A 368 -10.74 7.24 -11.73
N TRP A 369 -11.98 7.24 -12.20
CA TRP A 369 -12.79 8.45 -12.27
C TRP A 369 -13.54 8.64 -10.96
N CYS A 370 -13.29 9.77 -10.32
CA CYS A 370 -13.92 10.12 -9.06
C CYS A 370 -14.92 11.25 -9.33
N PRO A 371 -16.23 10.99 -9.35
CA PRO A 371 -17.25 12.00 -9.66
C PRO A 371 -17.22 13.19 -8.70
N ASP A 372 -16.80 12.96 -7.46
CA ASP A 372 -16.74 13.97 -6.40
C ASP A 372 -15.39 14.71 -6.34
N ILE A 373 -14.51 14.48 -7.33
CA ILE A 373 -13.20 15.12 -7.33
C ILE A 373 -13.36 16.64 -7.44
N GLN A 374 -12.73 17.35 -6.52
CA GLN A 374 -12.67 18.81 -6.52
C GLN A 374 -11.22 19.25 -6.70
N TYR A 375 -10.95 20.02 -7.73
CA TYR A 375 -9.57 20.35 -8.15
C TYR A 375 -8.76 19.08 -8.48
N ASN A 376 -7.89 18.65 -7.58
CA ASN A 376 -7.02 17.49 -7.71
C ASN A 376 -7.21 16.48 -6.58
N MET A 377 -8.24 16.66 -5.76
CA MET A 377 -8.45 15.89 -4.53
C MET A 377 -9.83 15.28 -4.52
N ASP A 378 -9.93 14.08 -4.01
CA ASP A 378 -11.20 13.43 -3.72
C ASP A 378 -11.14 12.67 -2.40
N GLY A 379 -12.29 12.26 -1.91
CA GLY A 379 -12.40 11.52 -0.65
C GLY A 379 -12.47 10.00 -0.84
N ASN A 380 -12.24 9.46 -2.03
CA ASN A 380 -12.35 8.02 -2.26
C ASN A 380 -11.18 7.26 -1.62
N ASN A 381 -11.44 6.03 -1.15
CA ASN A 381 -10.43 5.20 -0.52
C ASN A 381 -9.51 4.56 -1.56
N TYR A 382 -8.23 4.39 -1.20
CA TYR A 382 -7.38 3.45 -1.93
C TYR A 382 -7.67 2.01 -1.50
N LYS A 383 -8.00 1.16 -2.48
CA LYS A 383 -8.12 -0.29 -2.33
C LYS A 383 -6.73 -0.90 -2.31
N VAL A 384 -6.25 -1.31 -1.13
CA VAL A 384 -4.90 -1.89 -0.99
C VAL A 384 -4.96 -3.39 -1.24
N PHE A 385 -5.89 -4.07 -0.55
CA PHE A 385 -6.11 -5.50 -0.72
C PHE A 385 -7.59 -5.84 -0.81
N ARG A 386 -7.94 -6.69 -1.75
CA ARG A 386 -9.30 -7.21 -1.97
C ARG A 386 -9.31 -8.73 -2.02
N TYR A 387 -10.46 -9.33 -1.82
CA TYR A 387 -10.60 -10.77 -1.85
C TYR A 387 -10.22 -11.38 -3.22
N ALA A 388 -10.45 -10.68 -4.33
CA ALA A 388 -9.98 -11.10 -5.65
C ALA A 388 -8.45 -11.28 -5.72
N ASP A 389 -7.66 -10.44 -5.02
CA ASP A 389 -6.21 -10.64 -4.93
C ASP A 389 -5.88 -11.96 -4.21
N ALA A 390 -6.56 -12.26 -3.09
CA ALA A 390 -6.38 -13.53 -2.38
C ALA A 390 -6.76 -14.76 -3.24
N ILE A 391 -7.84 -14.66 -4.03
CA ILE A 391 -8.25 -15.72 -4.99
C ILE A 391 -7.16 -15.98 -6.02
N LEU A 392 -6.59 -14.94 -6.61
CA LEU A 392 -5.54 -15.08 -7.63
C LEU A 392 -4.18 -15.48 -7.01
N MET A 393 -3.89 -15.05 -5.78
CA MET A 393 -2.74 -15.57 -5.02
C MET A 393 -2.88 -17.07 -4.78
N LYS A 394 -4.08 -17.56 -4.43
CA LYS A 394 -4.34 -18.99 -4.24
C LYS A 394 -4.16 -19.77 -5.52
N ALA A 395 -4.61 -19.25 -6.66
CA ALA A 395 -4.35 -19.85 -7.97
C ALA A 395 -2.83 -20.01 -8.23
N GLU A 396 -2.04 -19.00 -7.93
CA GLU A 396 -0.58 -19.04 -8.10
C GLU A 396 0.09 -20.05 -7.16
N CYS A 397 -0.30 -20.09 -5.87
CA CYS A 397 0.24 -21.04 -4.91
C CYS A 397 -0.08 -22.49 -5.30
N LEU A 398 -1.31 -22.77 -5.73
CA LEU A 398 -1.72 -24.09 -6.21
C LEU A 398 -0.94 -24.50 -7.45
N HIS A 399 -0.75 -23.58 -8.40
CA HIS A 399 0.10 -23.81 -9.57
C HIS A 399 1.53 -24.17 -9.15
N ALA A 400 2.13 -23.42 -8.23
CA ALA A 400 3.50 -23.69 -7.73
C ALA A 400 3.62 -25.06 -7.03
N LYS A 401 2.54 -25.55 -6.43
CA LYS A 401 2.45 -26.89 -5.81
C LYS A 401 2.15 -28.00 -6.83
N GLY A 402 1.95 -27.67 -8.12
CA GLY A 402 1.59 -28.64 -9.17
C GLY A 402 0.12 -29.03 -9.19
N ASP A 403 -0.73 -28.37 -8.41
CA ASP A 403 -2.18 -28.60 -8.41
C ASP A 403 -2.86 -27.70 -9.47
N TYR A 404 -2.60 -28.02 -10.73
CA TYR A 404 -3.04 -27.21 -11.87
C TYR A 404 -4.55 -27.17 -12.03
N ALA A 405 -5.25 -28.25 -11.67
CA ALA A 405 -6.71 -28.33 -11.79
C ALA A 405 -7.39 -27.32 -10.84
N ASN A 406 -6.98 -27.28 -9.59
CA ASN A 406 -7.50 -26.30 -8.63
C ASN A 406 -7.00 -24.89 -8.97
N ALA A 407 -5.76 -24.72 -9.43
CA ALA A 407 -5.25 -23.42 -9.88
C ALA A 407 -6.12 -22.84 -11.00
N LEU A 408 -6.50 -23.64 -11.99
CA LEU A 408 -7.41 -23.25 -13.08
C LEU A 408 -8.81 -22.89 -12.54
N GLU A 409 -9.33 -23.64 -11.57
CA GLU A 409 -10.61 -23.31 -10.94
C GLU A 409 -10.57 -21.91 -10.31
N TYR A 410 -9.51 -21.60 -9.55
CA TYR A 410 -9.38 -20.31 -8.87
C TYR A 410 -9.22 -19.14 -9.85
N VAL A 411 -8.41 -19.25 -10.89
CA VAL A 411 -8.29 -18.20 -11.90
C VAL A 411 -9.60 -17.98 -12.65
N ASN A 412 -10.38 -19.04 -12.87
CA ASN A 412 -11.67 -18.95 -13.51
C ASN A 412 -12.73 -18.20 -12.69
N LYS A 413 -12.59 -18.09 -11.36
CA LYS A 413 -13.53 -17.33 -10.53
C LYS A 413 -13.56 -15.85 -10.95
N THR A 414 -12.41 -15.23 -11.17
CA THR A 414 -12.34 -13.82 -11.63
C THR A 414 -12.72 -13.68 -13.11
N ARG A 415 -12.34 -14.63 -13.96
CA ARG A 415 -12.71 -14.66 -15.39
C ARG A 415 -14.22 -14.72 -15.60
N ILE A 416 -14.89 -15.60 -14.85
CA ILE A 416 -16.35 -15.76 -14.93
C ILE A 416 -17.04 -14.46 -14.49
N ARG A 417 -16.61 -13.85 -13.38
CA ARG A 417 -17.12 -12.55 -12.93
C ARG A 417 -16.92 -11.46 -13.99
N ALA A 418 -15.82 -11.50 -14.70
CA ALA A 418 -15.53 -10.56 -15.79
C ALA A 418 -16.25 -10.83 -17.11
N GLY A 419 -17.12 -11.83 -17.18
CA GLY A 419 -17.90 -12.18 -18.39
C GLY A 419 -17.12 -12.94 -19.47
N LEU A 420 -15.89 -13.42 -19.15
CA LEU A 420 -15.07 -14.15 -20.12
C LEU A 420 -15.46 -15.63 -20.26
N GLY A 421 -16.12 -16.20 -19.26
CA GLY A 421 -16.28 -17.64 -19.14
C GLY A 421 -15.01 -18.34 -18.64
N ALA A 422 -15.13 -19.63 -18.36
CA ALA A 422 -14.01 -20.44 -17.92
C ALA A 422 -13.03 -20.74 -19.07
N SER A 423 -11.72 -20.69 -18.77
CA SER A 423 -10.69 -21.33 -19.60
C SER A 423 -10.67 -22.83 -19.30
N LEU A 424 -10.48 -23.69 -20.32
CA LEU A 424 -10.69 -25.11 -20.16
C LEU A 424 -9.44 -25.97 -20.42
N ASP A 425 -8.50 -25.51 -21.24
CA ASP A 425 -7.42 -26.34 -21.79
C ASP A 425 -6.05 -25.65 -21.62
N GLU A 426 -5.61 -25.41 -20.36
CA GLU A 426 -4.32 -24.81 -20.08
C GLU A 426 -3.25 -25.88 -19.81
N THR A 427 -2.06 -25.72 -20.43
CA THR A 427 -0.86 -26.42 -19.96
C THR A 427 -0.33 -25.74 -18.69
N PRO A 428 0.56 -26.38 -17.90
CA PRO A 428 1.14 -25.71 -16.74
C PRO A 428 1.78 -24.35 -17.07
N GLU A 429 2.46 -24.24 -18.19
CA GLU A 429 3.15 -23.00 -18.60
C GLU A 429 2.14 -21.92 -19.02
N THR A 430 1.14 -22.27 -19.82
CA THR A 430 0.09 -21.33 -20.25
C THR A 430 -0.81 -20.91 -19.10
N LEU A 431 -1.06 -21.79 -18.12
CA LEU A 431 -1.82 -21.47 -16.93
C LEU A 431 -1.10 -20.45 -16.04
N LEU A 432 0.23 -20.57 -15.87
CA LEU A 432 0.98 -19.58 -15.12
C LEU A 432 0.90 -18.20 -15.77
N GLU A 433 1.02 -18.15 -17.09
CA GLU A 433 0.90 -16.89 -17.83
C GLU A 433 -0.52 -16.33 -17.72
N GLU A 434 -1.55 -17.18 -17.85
CA GLU A 434 -2.94 -16.74 -17.66
C GLU A 434 -3.18 -16.18 -16.24
N ILE A 435 -2.64 -16.82 -15.18
CA ILE A 435 -2.73 -16.29 -13.81
C ILE A 435 -2.09 -14.90 -13.73
N ARG A 436 -0.90 -14.70 -14.32
CA ARG A 436 -0.18 -13.41 -14.32
C ARG A 436 -0.94 -12.32 -15.07
N ILE A 437 -1.53 -12.65 -16.20
CA ILE A 437 -2.34 -11.73 -17.01
C ILE A 437 -3.68 -11.46 -16.33
N GLU A 438 -4.30 -12.47 -15.73
CA GLU A 438 -5.55 -12.28 -14.98
C GLU A 438 -5.35 -11.35 -13.78
N ARG A 439 -4.23 -11.48 -13.04
CA ARG A 439 -3.84 -10.53 -12.00
C ARG A 439 -3.67 -9.12 -12.56
N ALA A 440 -3.05 -8.98 -13.74
CA ALA A 440 -2.89 -7.69 -14.41
C ALA A 440 -4.23 -7.02 -14.73
N LYS A 441 -5.20 -7.79 -15.23
CA LYS A 441 -6.54 -7.31 -15.59
C LYS A 441 -7.37 -6.95 -14.36
N GLU A 442 -7.34 -7.82 -13.36
CA GLU A 442 -8.15 -7.66 -12.15
C GLU A 442 -7.63 -6.56 -11.24
N LEU A 443 -6.32 -6.50 -11.02
CA LEU A 443 -5.67 -5.59 -10.07
C LEU A 443 -5.03 -4.38 -10.76
N PHE A 444 -5.44 -4.04 -11.97
CA PHE A 444 -4.92 -2.92 -12.75
C PHE A 444 -4.95 -1.61 -11.95
N GLY A 445 -3.77 -1.05 -11.66
CA GLY A 445 -3.65 0.21 -10.92
C GLY A 445 -3.97 0.12 -9.42
N GLU A 446 -3.76 -1.03 -8.79
CA GLU A 446 -3.98 -1.23 -7.35
C GLU A 446 -2.67 -1.35 -6.56
N PHE A 447 -1.59 -0.70 -7.01
CA PHE A 447 -0.28 -0.61 -6.34
C PHE A 447 0.43 -1.96 -6.14
N GLN A 448 0.13 -2.97 -6.98
CA GLN A 448 0.65 -4.33 -6.80
C GLN A 448 1.64 -4.76 -7.89
N ARG A 449 1.52 -4.23 -9.11
CA ARG A 449 2.16 -4.83 -10.28
C ARG A 449 3.68 -4.89 -10.20
N LYS A 450 4.35 -3.81 -9.82
CA LYS A 450 5.81 -3.82 -9.67
C LYS A 450 6.27 -4.94 -8.75
N PHE A 451 5.59 -5.11 -7.61
CA PHE A 451 5.96 -6.11 -6.61
C PHE A 451 5.75 -7.54 -7.13
N ASP A 452 4.69 -7.79 -7.89
CA ASP A 452 4.51 -9.07 -8.57
C ASP A 452 5.64 -9.34 -9.57
N LEU A 453 6.01 -8.36 -10.41
CA LEU A 453 7.09 -8.51 -11.40
C LEU A 453 8.45 -8.74 -10.74
N VAL A 454 8.73 -8.08 -9.61
CA VAL A 454 9.97 -8.28 -8.84
C VAL A 454 10.00 -9.69 -8.24
N ARG A 455 8.91 -10.12 -7.61
CA ARG A 455 8.79 -11.45 -7.00
C ARG A 455 8.89 -12.58 -8.04
N TRP A 456 8.39 -12.36 -9.25
CA TRP A 456 8.53 -13.31 -10.37
C TRP A 456 9.92 -13.27 -11.05
N GLY A 457 10.79 -12.33 -10.65
CA GLY A 457 12.13 -12.20 -11.20
C GLY A 457 12.18 -11.65 -12.64
N VAL A 458 11.11 -11.00 -13.11
CA VAL A 458 10.99 -10.54 -14.52
C VAL A 458 10.93 -9.02 -14.65
N PHE A 459 11.07 -8.27 -13.57
CA PHE A 459 10.76 -6.85 -13.51
C PHE A 459 11.48 -6.02 -14.58
N SER A 460 12.82 -5.96 -14.56
CA SER A 460 13.58 -5.07 -15.44
C SER A 460 13.42 -5.42 -16.91
N ASP A 461 13.44 -6.72 -17.21
CA ASP A 461 13.40 -7.21 -18.59
C ASP A 461 12.01 -6.99 -19.20
N LEU A 462 10.95 -7.36 -18.48
CA LEU A 462 9.58 -7.18 -18.97
C LEU A 462 9.24 -5.69 -19.11
N VAL A 463 9.62 -4.85 -18.15
CA VAL A 463 9.39 -3.40 -18.26
C VAL A 463 10.14 -2.81 -19.44
N LYS A 464 11.39 -3.22 -19.66
CA LYS A 464 12.20 -2.77 -20.80
C LYS A 464 11.59 -3.17 -22.15
N GLU A 465 10.99 -4.35 -22.21
CA GLU A 465 10.34 -4.86 -23.42
C GLU A 465 9.00 -4.17 -23.69
N THR A 466 8.18 -3.96 -22.66
CA THR A 466 6.75 -3.64 -22.82
C THR A 466 6.41 -2.18 -22.67
N THR A 467 7.25 -1.36 -22.00
CA THR A 467 6.92 0.07 -21.80
C THR A 467 6.93 0.85 -23.09
N ASP A 468 5.88 1.63 -23.30
CA ASP A 468 5.81 2.59 -24.42
C ASP A 468 6.64 3.85 -24.17
N TYR A 469 7.22 3.99 -22.96
CA TYR A 469 7.99 5.18 -22.61
C TYR A 469 9.49 4.98 -22.78
N ALA A 470 10.04 5.59 -23.83
CA ALA A 470 11.44 5.41 -24.22
C ALA A 470 12.47 5.77 -23.14
N PRO A 471 12.32 6.80 -22.29
CA PRO A 471 13.25 7.06 -21.20
C PRO A 471 13.32 5.91 -20.17
N VAL A 472 12.18 5.34 -19.74
CA VAL A 472 12.17 4.15 -18.86
C VAL A 472 12.87 2.99 -19.53
N ARG A 473 12.53 2.71 -20.78
CA ARG A 473 13.16 1.62 -21.55
C ARG A 473 14.69 1.68 -21.58
N LYS A 474 15.24 2.91 -21.59
CA LYS A 474 16.70 3.13 -21.60
C LYS A 474 17.33 3.08 -20.21
N ALA A 475 16.61 3.56 -19.19
CA ALA A 475 17.15 3.79 -17.86
C ALA A 475 16.95 2.62 -16.90
N ILE A 476 15.97 1.73 -17.17
CA ILE A 476 15.64 0.65 -16.22
C ILE A 476 16.77 -0.36 -16.11
N LEU A 477 17.16 -0.66 -14.88
CA LEU A 477 18.24 -1.58 -14.51
C LEU A 477 17.75 -2.62 -13.51
N PRO A 478 18.41 -3.77 -13.35
CA PRO A 478 18.03 -4.78 -12.36
C PRO A 478 17.99 -4.28 -10.92
N CYS A 479 18.90 -3.37 -10.52
CA CYS A 479 18.89 -2.77 -9.17
C CYS A 479 17.60 -2.00 -8.86
N HIS A 480 16.90 -1.46 -9.86
CA HIS A 480 15.66 -0.71 -9.69
C HIS A 480 14.46 -1.56 -9.23
N ARG A 481 14.67 -2.87 -9.04
CA ARG A 481 13.71 -3.73 -8.33
C ARG A 481 13.40 -3.18 -6.94
N TYR A 482 14.41 -2.66 -6.25
CA TYR A 482 14.29 -1.97 -4.97
C TYR A 482 14.66 -0.49 -5.10
N TYR A 483 14.20 0.31 -4.17
CA TYR A 483 14.68 1.68 -4.01
C TYR A 483 16.00 1.68 -3.23
N PRO A 484 16.91 2.62 -3.51
CA PRO A 484 18.06 2.82 -2.65
C PRO A 484 17.65 3.39 -1.31
N ILE A 485 18.36 3.02 -0.25
CA ILE A 485 18.23 3.68 1.05
C ILE A 485 18.70 5.12 0.87
N PRO A 486 17.94 6.14 1.36
CA PRO A 486 18.35 7.53 1.23
C PRO A 486 19.73 7.79 1.84
N ASP A 487 20.61 8.52 1.16
CA ASP A 487 21.96 8.84 1.65
C ASP A 487 21.94 9.53 3.02
N SER A 488 20.88 10.30 3.31
CA SER A 488 20.67 10.88 4.64
C SER A 488 20.53 9.82 5.74
N GLU A 489 19.88 8.69 5.45
CA GLU A 489 19.70 7.58 6.39
C GLU A 489 20.99 6.75 6.51
N VAL A 490 21.67 6.55 5.39
CA VAL A 490 23.02 5.93 5.39
C VAL A 490 23.97 6.74 6.29
N ALA A 491 24.00 8.07 6.15
CA ALA A 491 24.85 8.94 6.97
C ALA A 491 24.42 8.93 8.47
N LYS A 492 23.10 8.96 8.76
CA LYS A 492 22.57 8.88 10.15
C LYS A 492 22.94 7.57 10.83
N SER A 493 22.96 6.46 10.09
CA SER A 493 23.40 5.15 10.59
C SER A 493 24.92 5.03 10.75
N LYS A 494 25.68 6.12 10.53
CA LYS A 494 27.17 6.11 10.52
C LYS A 494 27.72 5.09 9.53
N TYR A 495 27.05 4.96 8.37
CA TYR A 495 27.41 4.05 7.27
C TYR A 495 27.32 2.56 7.64
N ILE A 496 26.48 2.18 8.59
CA ILE A 496 26.07 0.78 8.82
C ILE A 496 25.15 0.30 7.71
N LEU A 497 24.28 1.21 7.21
CA LEU A 497 23.46 0.98 6.03
C LEU A 497 24.26 1.34 4.77
N ASP A 498 24.02 0.63 3.68
CA ASP A 498 24.70 0.86 2.39
C ASP A 498 23.76 0.61 1.20
N ASN A 499 24.21 0.98 0.01
CA ASN A 499 23.53 0.81 -1.26
C ASN A 499 24.41 0.02 -2.26
N LYS A 500 25.10 -1.02 -1.81
CA LYS A 500 26.05 -1.79 -2.66
C LYS A 500 25.45 -2.26 -3.97
N GLU A 501 24.17 -2.64 -3.99
CA GLU A 501 23.49 -3.04 -5.22
C GLU A 501 23.46 -1.92 -6.27
N TYR A 502 23.44 -0.66 -5.84
CA TYR A 502 23.45 0.50 -6.73
C TYR A 502 24.85 0.90 -7.16
N GLU A 503 25.85 0.71 -6.30
CA GLU A 503 27.27 0.97 -6.59
C GLU A 503 27.77 0.14 -7.78
N GLU A 504 27.29 -1.11 -7.94
CA GLU A 504 27.62 -1.97 -9.07
C GLU A 504 27.19 -1.38 -10.42
N TYR A 505 26.21 -0.49 -10.43
CA TYR A 505 25.66 0.19 -11.61
C TYR A 505 26.16 1.63 -11.75
N GLY A 506 27.10 2.08 -10.90
CA GLY A 506 27.76 3.38 -10.99
C GLY A 506 26.99 4.54 -10.33
N PHE A 507 26.10 4.24 -9.39
CA PHE A 507 25.41 5.25 -8.58
C PHE A 507 26.18 5.61 -7.31
#